data_86029d9d637700d2da12fe7809397d38
#
_entry.id   86029d9d637700d2da12fe7809397d38
#
_cell.length_a   1.000
_cell.length_b   1.000
_cell.length_c   1.000
_cell.angle_alpha   90.00
_cell.angle_beta   90.00
_cell.angle_gamma   90.00
#
_symmetry.space_group_name_H-M   'P 1'
#
loop_
_entity.id
_entity.type
_entity.pdbx_description
1 polymer ?
#
loop_
_entity_poly.entity_id
_entity_poly.type
_entity_poly.pdbx_seq_one_letter_code
_entity_poly.pdbx_strand_id
1 'polypeptide(L)'
;MPLNLSNLSLPIKLLFSGYLLVVAIGYGLMLVQILFTHGMTDGKFGLSLEAIAYSYYGNRSASVLESKLNGSMRDKAPADVRSKIIQCVREGGEQSAYNAQIKPRFEEHCQDGHEVQNGLANFTAFDDIKLRTRSDEGATSSSLTQVFHAHVFGVALVFMFVGLIFALSTGVPCELKCAPILMVYGFFLLDLASWWLTKFDVR
;
A
#
# COMPACT_ATOMS: atom_id res chain seq x y z
N MET A 1 45.62 -4.08 -6.92
CA MET A 1 45.10 -3.80 -5.56
C MET A 1 43.63 -4.15 -5.59
N PRO A 2 43.10 -4.87 -4.58
CA PRO A 2 41.65 -5.12 -4.53
C PRO A 2 40.92 -3.80 -4.37
N LEU A 3 39.83 -3.65 -5.13
CA LEU A 3 38.90 -2.51 -5.02
C LEU A 3 38.18 -2.58 -3.68
N ASN A 4 38.37 -1.56 -2.85
CA ASN A 4 37.65 -1.43 -1.56
C ASN A 4 37.35 0.04 -1.25
N LEU A 5 36.40 0.27 -0.33
CA LEU A 5 35.93 1.63 0.03
C LEU A 5 37.05 2.53 0.56
N SER A 6 38.05 1.98 1.25
CA SER A 6 39.14 2.80 1.83
C SER A 6 40.00 3.44 0.72
N ASN A 7 40.14 2.76 -0.42
CA ASN A 7 40.99 3.17 -1.53
C ASN A 7 40.26 4.05 -2.56
N LEU A 8 38.97 4.27 -2.41
CA LEU A 8 38.19 5.13 -3.31
C LEU A 8 38.49 6.62 -3.10
N SER A 9 38.38 7.38 -4.18
CA SER A 9 38.52 8.84 -4.14
C SER A 9 37.41 9.49 -3.34
N LEU A 10 37.66 10.68 -2.78
CA LEU A 10 36.68 11.43 -1.98
C LEU A 10 35.34 11.66 -2.71
N PRO A 11 35.29 12.01 -4.01
CA PRO A 11 34.00 12.17 -4.71
C PRO A 11 33.14 10.90 -4.71
N ILE A 12 33.75 9.72 -4.87
CA ILE A 12 33.00 8.44 -4.86
C ILE A 12 32.50 8.12 -3.45
N LYS A 13 33.29 8.41 -2.41
CA LYS A 13 32.84 8.25 -1.02
C LYS A 13 31.64 9.17 -0.71
N LEU A 14 31.69 10.42 -1.15
CA LEU A 14 30.57 11.36 -0.99
C LEU A 14 29.33 10.91 -1.75
N LEU A 15 29.49 10.40 -2.99
CA LEU A 15 28.38 9.85 -3.77
C LEU A 15 27.68 8.69 -3.04
N PHE A 16 28.45 7.73 -2.53
CA PHE A 16 27.89 6.59 -1.78
C PHE A 16 27.22 7.01 -0.46
N SER A 17 27.84 7.95 0.27
CA SER A 17 27.26 8.45 1.52
C SER A 17 25.94 9.21 1.27
N GLY A 18 25.89 10.06 0.25
CA GLY A 18 24.68 10.76 -0.17
C GLY A 18 23.57 9.79 -0.61
N TYR A 19 23.93 8.78 -1.40
CA TYR A 19 23.00 7.74 -1.82
C TYR A 19 22.40 6.99 -0.62
N LEU A 20 23.24 6.52 0.31
CA LEU A 20 22.77 5.80 1.51
C LEU A 20 21.86 6.68 2.39
N LEU A 21 22.18 7.96 2.52
CA LEU A 21 21.34 8.90 3.27
C LEU A 21 19.95 9.04 2.65
N VAL A 22 19.88 9.26 1.33
CA VAL A 22 18.60 9.39 0.61
C VAL A 22 17.79 8.10 0.70
N VAL A 23 18.42 6.95 0.54
CA VAL A 23 17.77 5.64 0.66
C VAL A 23 17.23 5.43 2.08
N ALA A 24 17.99 5.77 3.11
CA ALA A 24 17.54 5.64 4.51
C ALA A 24 16.32 6.51 4.81
N ILE A 25 16.30 7.76 4.34
CA ILE A 25 15.15 8.66 4.46
C ILE A 25 13.94 8.07 3.69
N GLY A 26 14.16 7.62 2.45
CA GLY A 26 13.12 7.01 1.61
C GLY A 26 12.47 5.81 2.26
N TYR A 27 13.25 4.89 2.85
CA TYR A 27 12.72 3.75 3.60
C TYR A 27 11.93 4.18 4.84
N GLY A 28 12.40 5.19 5.58
CA GLY A 28 11.65 5.75 6.70
C GLY A 28 10.27 6.26 6.30
N LEU A 29 10.19 7.03 5.21
CA LEU A 29 8.93 7.52 4.66
C LEU A 29 8.04 6.39 4.13
N MET A 30 8.63 5.35 3.51
CA MET A 30 7.90 4.18 3.03
C MET A 30 7.21 3.42 4.18
N LEU A 31 7.87 3.24 5.34
CA LEU A 31 7.25 2.62 6.51
C LEU A 31 6.02 3.40 6.98
N VAL A 32 6.11 4.72 7.03
CA VAL A 32 4.98 5.60 7.36
C VAL A 32 3.86 5.45 6.34
N GLN A 33 4.20 5.41 5.05
CA GLN A 33 3.22 5.23 3.97
C GLN A 33 2.49 3.89 4.06
N ILE A 34 3.20 2.80 4.39
CA ILE A 34 2.60 1.47 4.57
C ILE A 34 1.56 1.50 5.70
N LEU A 35 1.87 2.15 6.83
CA LEU A 35 0.93 2.30 7.94
C LEU A 35 -0.33 3.07 7.52
N PHE A 36 -0.20 4.15 6.75
CA PHE A 36 -1.36 4.92 6.28
C PHE A 36 -2.16 4.18 5.21
N THR A 37 -1.53 3.39 4.36
CA THR A 37 -2.20 2.71 3.25
C THR A 37 -2.89 1.42 3.70
N HIS A 38 -2.24 0.63 4.55
CA HIS A 38 -2.69 -0.71 4.93
C HIS A 38 -3.10 -0.83 6.40
N GLY A 39 -2.57 0.03 7.28
CA GLY A 39 -2.70 -0.10 8.72
C GLY A 39 -4.07 0.24 9.31
N MET A 40 -5.08 0.54 8.49
CA MET A 40 -6.47 0.80 8.92
C MET A 40 -7.50 0.03 8.09
N THR A 41 -7.06 -0.95 7.31
CA THR A 41 -7.96 -1.66 6.40
C THR A 41 -8.95 -2.56 7.14
N ASP A 42 -8.56 -3.08 8.29
CA ASP A 42 -9.42 -3.87 9.21
C ASP A 42 -10.19 -3.00 10.24
N GLY A 43 -10.09 -1.68 10.14
CA GLY A 43 -10.72 -0.72 11.07
C GLY A 43 -9.98 -0.54 12.40
N LYS A 44 -8.77 -1.11 12.56
CA LYS A 44 -7.90 -0.91 13.73
C LYS A 44 -6.64 -0.18 13.28
N PHE A 45 -6.06 0.64 14.15
CA PHE A 45 -4.79 1.29 13.84
C PHE A 45 -3.63 0.29 13.98
N GLY A 46 -2.79 0.22 12.97
CA GLY A 46 -1.62 -0.65 12.93
C GLY A 46 -1.69 -1.72 11.85
N LEU A 47 -0.56 -2.35 11.56
CA LEU A 47 -0.48 -3.45 10.60
C LEU A 47 -0.86 -4.76 11.30
N SER A 48 -1.91 -5.41 10.82
CA SER A 48 -2.31 -6.76 11.21
C SER A 48 -2.28 -7.68 9.98
N LEU A 49 -2.25 -8.99 10.21
CA LEU A 49 -2.39 -9.97 9.12
C LEU A 49 -3.74 -9.83 8.42
N GLU A 50 -4.79 -9.48 9.17
CA GLU A 50 -6.13 -9.23 8.64
C GLU A 50 -6.15 -7.99 7.74
N ALA A 51 -5.49 -6.89 8.15
CA ALA A 51 -5.36 -5.67 7.35
C ALA A 51 -4.62 -5.94 6.03
N ILE A 52 -3.57 -6.77 6.06
CA ILE A 52 -2.84 -7.19 4.86
C ILE A 52 -3.74 -8.04 3.97
N ALA A 53 -4.43 -9.04 4.54
CA ALA A 53 -5.35 -9.89 3.80
C ALA A 53 -6.45 -9.09 3.11
N TYR A 54 -7.08 -8.15 3.81
CA TYR A 54 -8.10 -7.28 3.23
C TYR A 54 -7.56 -6.35 2.13
N SER A 55 -6.31 -5.95 2.20
CA SER A 55 -5.69 -5.13 1.15
C SER A 55 -5.52 -5.87 -0.17
N TYR A 56 -5.15 -7.15 -0.13
CA TYR A 56 -4.85 -7.95 -1.33
C TYR A 56 -6.02 -8.82 -1.78
N TYR A 57 -6.61 -9.59 -0.87
CA TYR A 57 -7.72 -10.51 -1.13
C TYR A 57 -9.08 -9.81 -1.10
N GLY A 58 -9.23 -8.81 -0.24
CA GLY A 58 -10.46 -8.08 0.01
C GLY A 58 -11.33 -8.70 1.12
N ASN A 59 -12.30 -7.94 1.58
CA ASN A 59 -13.37 -8.43 2.44
C ASN A 59 -14.58 -8.84 1.59
N ARG A 60 -14.57 -10.05 1.05
CA ARG A 60 -15.59 -10.55 0.13
C ARG A 60 -16.99 -10.69 0.72
N SER A 61 -17.13 -10.60 2.05
CA SER A 61 -18.43 -10.57 2.73
C SER A 61 -19.04 -9.17 2.79
N ALA A 62 -18.29 -8.13 2.39
CA ALA A 62 -18.71 -6.75 2.39
C ALA A 62 -18.59 -6.14 0.97
N SER A 63 -19.27 -5.03 0.74
CA SER A 63 -19.03 -4.22 -0.46
C SER A 63 -17.76 -3.39 -0.32
N VAL A 64 -17.20 -2.93 -1.45
CA VAL A 64 -16.05 -2.00 -1.46
C VAL A 64 -16.34 -0.76 -0.60
N LEU A 65 -17.55 -0.21 -0.72
CA LEU A 65 -17.95 0.97 0.06
C LEU A 65 -18.01 0.65 1.56
N GLU A 66 -18.59 -0.47 1.93
CA GLU A 66 -18.69 -0.91 3.32
C GLU A 66 -17.31 -1.15 3.93
N SER A 67 -16.42 -1.83 3.23
CA SER A 67 -15.04 -2.06 3.66
C SER A 67 -14.31 -0.74 3.93
N LYS A 68 -14.47 0.26 3.05
CA LYS A 68 -13.86 1.58 3.23
C LYS A 68 -14.46 2.38 4.38
N LEU A 69 -15.77 2.35 4.54
CA LEU A 69 -16.46 3.04 5.65
C LEU A 69 -16.14 2.43 7.02
N ASN A 70 -15.86 1.14 7.09
CA ASN A 70 -15.45 0.47 8.32
C ASN A 70 -13.93 0.49 8.55
N GLY A 71 -13.14 0.68 7.49
CA GLY A 71 -11.70 0.76 7.49
C GLY A 71 -11.17 2.21 7.43
N SER A 72 -10.52 2.56 6.35
CA SER A 72 -9.78 3.83 6.18
C SER A 72 -10.64 5.10 6.30
N MET A 73 -11.96 5.02 6.10
CA MET A 73 -12.91 6.14 6.22
C MET A 73 -13.69 6.13 7.53
N ARG A 74 -13.35 5.25 8.46
CA ARG A 74 -14.09 5.07 9.71
C ARG A 74 -14.25 6.36 10.52
N ASP A 75 -13.20 7.17 10.61
CA ASP A 75 -13.18 8.38 11.43
C ASP A 75 -13.59 9.65 10.65
N LYS A 76 -14.00 9.49 9.38
CA LYS A 76 -14.38 10.62 8.51
C LYS A 76 -15.86 10.96 8.55
N ALA A 77 -16.70 10.07 9.07
CA ALA A 77 -18.12 10.31 9.26
C ALA A 77 -18.62 9.70 10.58
N PRO A 78 -19.66 10.28 11.23
CA PRO A 78 -20.28 9.74 12.43
C PRO A 78 -20.77 8.29 12.23
N ALA A 79 -20.78 7.50 13.31
CA ALA A 79 -21.13 6.08 13.23
C ALA A 79 -22.56 5.82 12.73
N ASP A 80 -23.51 6.67 13.11
CA ASP A 80 -24.91 6.59 12.65
C ASP A 80 -25.05 6.91 11.16
N VAL A 81 -24.27 7.86 10.63
CA VAL A 81 -24.22 8.18 9.21
C VAL A 81 -23.65 6.99 8.42
N ARG A 82 -22.52 6.43 8.88
CA ARG A 82 -21.92 5.26 8.24
C ARG A 82 -22.84 4.05 8.22
N SER A 83 -23.51 3.77 9.35
CA SER A 83 -24.45 2.64 9.44
C SER A 83 -25.64 2.78 8.49
N LYS A 84 -26.19 3.98 8.31
CA LYS A 84 -27.28 4.25 7.36
C LYS A 84 -26.82 4.08 5.90
N ILE A 85 -25.59 4.52 5.56
CA ILE A 85 -25.03 4.31 4.23
C ILE A 85 -24.87 2.82 3.96
N ILE A 86 -24.29 2.08 4.90
CA ILE A 86 -24.07 0.63 4.77
C ILE A 86 -25.41 -0.12 4.65
N GLN A 87 -26.39 0.23 5.46
CA GLN A 87 -27.71 -0.37 5.40
C GLN A 87 -28.37 -0.17 4.02
N CYS A 88 -28.37 1.08 3.50
CA CYS A 88 -28.93 1.37 2.18
C CYS A 88 -28.23 0.55 1.06
N VAL A 89 -26.91 0.39 1.15
CA VAL A 89 -26.14 -0.42 0.19
C VAL A 89 -26.53 -1.89 0.26
N ARG A 90 -26.70 -2.45 1.45
CA ARG A 90 -27.13 -3.84 1.67
C ARG A 90 -28.56 -4.11 1.21
N GLU A 91 -29.45 -3.11 1.29
CA GLU A 91 -30.84 -3.17 0.83
C GLU A 91 -31.00 -3.02 -0.69
N GLY A 92 -29.88 -2.99 -1.44
CA GLY A 92 -29.88 -2.95 -2.89
C GLY A 92 -29.55 -1.59 -3.51
N GLY A 93 -29.40 -0.53 -2.70
CA GLY A 93 -28.90 0.78 -3.13
C GLY A 93 -29.65 1.38 -4.30
N GLU A 94 -31.01 1.40 -4.28
CA GLU A 94 -31.79 1.99 -5.34
C GLU A 94 -31.55 3.51 -5.47
N GLN A 95 -31.62 4.04 -6.69
CA GLN A 95 -31.35 5.46 -6.98
C GLN A 95 -32.26 6.41 -6.19
N SER A 96 -33.49 6.02 -5.93
CA SER A 96 -34.47 6.78 -5.13
C SER A 96 -34.02 6.89 -3.68
N ALA A 97 -33.62 5.77 -3.06
CA ALA A 97 -33.12 5.72 -1.69
C ALA A 97 -31.76 6.45 -1.58
N TYR A 98 -30.89 6.31 -2.58
CA TYR A 98 -29.65 7.07 -2.63
C TYR A 98 -29.90 8.57 -2.61
N ASN A 99 -30.75 9.10 -3.52
CA ASN A 99 -31.01 10.53 -3.61
C ASN A 99 -31.65 11.09 -2.32
N ALA A 100 -32.55 10.33 -1.69
CA ALA A 100 -33.26 10.79 -0.50
C ALA A 100 -32.43 10.70 0.79
N GLN A 101 -31.62 9.66 0.95
CA GLN A 101 -31.02 9.34 2.24
C GLN A 101 -29.49 9.44 2.26
N ILE A 102 -28.84 9.13 1.13
CA ILE A 102 -27.39 8.94 1.09
C ILE A 102 -26.68 10.19 0.55
N LYS A 103 -27.17 10.72 -0.57
CA LYS A 103 -26.56 11.88 -1.22
C LYS A 103 -26.36 13.07 -0.26
N PRO A 104 -27.35 13.51 0.55
CA PRO A 104 -27.15 14.62 1.48
C PRO A 104 -26.05 14.34 2.52
N ARG A 105 -25.92 13.08 2.96
CA ARG A 105 -24.89 12.68 3.92
C ARG A 105 -23.49 12.65 3.32
N PHE A 106 -23.37 12.28 2.06
CA PHE A 106 -22.10 12.38 1.34
C PHE A 106 -21.68 13.82 1.11
N GLU A 107 -22.62 14.69 0.76
CA GLU A 107 -22.37 16.12 0.60
C GLU A 107 -21.93 16.76 1.90
N GLU A 108 -22.53 16.39 3.04
CA GLU A 108 -22.20 16.96 4.35
C GLU A 108 -20.87 16.47 4.93
N HIS A 109 -20.50 15.19 4.73
CA HIS A 109 -19.39 14.57 5.46
C HIS A 109 -18.22 14.09 4.58
N CYS A 110 -18.42 13.96 3.27
CA CYS A 110 -17.44 13.30 2.41
C CYS A 110 -17.01 14.16 1.20
N GLN A 111 -17.74 15.21 0.87
CA GLN A 111 -17.52 15.98 -0.35
C GLN A 111 -16.15 16.65 -0.36
N ASP A 112 -15.72 17.27 0.74
CA ASP A 112 -14.44 17.99 0.82
C ASP A 112 -13.23 17.12 0.48
N GLY A 113 -13.29 15.81 0.80
CA GLY A 113 -12.23 14.85 0.47
C GLY A 113 -12.38 14.18 -0.90
N HIS A 114 -13.61 14.16 -1.45
CA HIS A 114 -13.98 13.42 -2.65
C HIS A 114 -14.40 14.33 -3.83
N GLU A 115 -13.85 15.53 -3.89
CA GLU A 115 -14.01 16.40 -5.04
C GLU A 115 -13.29 15.84 -6.28
N VAL A 116 -13.82 16.12 -7.46
CA VAL A 116 -13.26 15.70 -8.77
C VAL A 116 -11.78 16.09 -8.91
N GLN A 117 -11.37 17.20 -8.29
CA GLN A 117 -10.01 17.74 -8.36
C GLN A 117 -8.98 16.92 -7.56
N ASN A 118 -9.41 16.14 -6.57
CA ASN A 118 -8.52 15.39 -5.68
C ASN A 118 -8.12 14.01 -6.21
N GLY A 119 -8.58 13.62 -7.41
CA GLY A 119 -8.28 12.32 -8.01
C GLY A 119 -8.89 11.13 -7.26
N LEU A 120 -9.70 11.38 -6.23
CA LEU A 120 -10.44 10.38 -5.48
C LEU A 120 -11.80 10.10 -6.15
N ALA A 121 -12.46 9.03 -5.68
CA ALA A 121 -13.77 8.68 -6.19
C ALA A 121 -14.79 9.80 -5.99
N ASN A 122 -15.41 10.25 -7.07
CA ASN A 122 -16.51 11.19 -6.98
C ASN A 122 -17.77 10.47 -6.48
N PHE A 123 -18.41 10.99 -5.43
CA PHE A 123 -19.64 10.43 -4.87
C PHE A 123 -20.88 11.28 -5.17
N THR A 124 -20.79 12.23 -6.08
CA THR A 124 -21.93 13.07 -6.46
C THR A 124 -22.86 12.35 -7.45
N ALA A 125 -22.36 11.36 -8.22
CA ALA A 125 -23.13 10.58 -9.14
C ALA A 125 -23.51 9.20 -8.57
N PHE A 126 -24.76 8.79 -8.77
CA PHE A 126 -25.23 7.47 -8.33
C PHE A 126 -24.44 6.31 -8.93
N ASP A 127 -24.07 6.42 -10.20
CA ASP A 127 -23.33 5.36 -10.91
C ASP A 127 -21.95 5.11 -10.31
N ASP A 128 -21.28 6.15 -9.81
CA ASP A 128 -19.98 6.02 -9.15
C ASP A 128 -20.09 5.24 -7.82
N ILE A 129 -21.19 5.43 -7.10
CA ILE A 129 -21.47 4.68 -5.88
C ILE A 129 -21.89 3.26 -6.19
N LYS A 130 -22.72 3.04 -7.21
CA LYS A 130 -23.14 1.72 -7.67
C LYS A 130 -21.95 0.82 -8.03
N LEU A 131 -20.92 1.38 -8.65
CA LEU A 131 -19.67 0.66 -8.92
C LEU A 131 -18.98 0.15 -7.63
N ARG A 132 -19.24 0.76 -6.48
CA ARG A 132 -18.63 0.43 -5.19
C ARG A 132 -19.51 -0.41 -4.27
N THR A 133 -20.74 -0.71 -4.70
CA THR A 133 -21.61 -1.67 -3.99
C THR A 133 -21.27 -3.12 -4.30
N ARG A 134 -20.39 -3.38 -5.29
CA ARG A 134 -19.89 -4.71 -5.59
C ARG A 134 -19.06 -5.27 -4.43
N SER A 135 -18.94 -6.59 -4.36
CA SER A 135 -18.09 -7.29 -3.39
C SER A 135 -16.65 -6.75 -3.41
N ASP A 136 -16.07 -6.61 -2.23
CA ASP A 136 -14.67 -6.16 -2.11
C ASP A 136 -13.72 -7.33 -2.39
N GLU A 137 -13.09 -7.27 -3.55
CA GLU A 137 -12.10 -8.25 -4.01
C GLU A 137 -10.66 -7.81 -3.74
N GLY A 138 -10.46 -6.74 -2.94
CA GLY A 138 -9.14 -6.17 -2.65
C GLY A 138 -8.44 -5.58 -3.87
N ALA A 139 -7.12 -5.62 -3.89
CA ALA A 139 -6.32 -5.09 -5.00
C ALA A 139 -6.65 -5.79 -6.32
N THR A 140 -6.87 -5.01 -7.40
CA THR A 140 -7.07 -5.61 -8.73
C THR A 140 -5.77 -6.21 -9.27
N SER A 141 -5.84 -7.24 -10.09
CA SER A 141 -4.64 -7.83 -10.72
C SER A 141 -3.84 -6.80 -11.52
N SER A 142 -4.53 -5.86 -12.19
CA SER A 142 -3.87 -4.76 -12.91
C SER A 142 -3.09 -3.84 -11.98
N SER A 143 -3.72 -3.39 -10.88
CA SER A 143 -3.06 -2.54 -9.88
C SER A 143 -1.87 -3.28 -9.23
N LEU A 144 -2.06 -4.55 -8.89
CA LEU A 144 -1.01 -5.38 -8.30
C LEU A 144 0.18 -5.53 -9.26
N THR A 145 -0.09 -5.81 -10.55
CA THR A 145 0.97 -5.90 -11.57
C THR A 145 1.73 -4.59 -11.74
N GLN A 146 1.03 -3.46 -11.72
CA GLN A 146 1.66 -2.14 -11.84
C GLN A 146 2.60 -1.85 -10.66
N VAL A 147 2.15 -2.10 -9.43
CA VAL A 147 2.97 -1.91 -8.24
C VAL A 147 4.14 -2.89 -8.23
N PHE A 148 3.89 -4.17 -8.57
CA PHE A 148 4.91 -5.20 -8.71
C PHE A 148 6.01 -4.79 -9.68
N HIS A 149 5.65 -4.31 -10.87
CA HIS A 149 6.60 -3.85 -11.89
C HIS A 149 7.52 -2.73 -11.34
N ALA A 150 6.93 -1.71 -10.71
CA ALA A 150 7.69 -0.61 -10.12
C ALA A 150 8.65 -1.10 -9.00
N HIS A 151 8.18 -2.03 -8.15
CA HIS A 151 8.99 -2.58 -7.06
C HIS A 151 10.14 -3.44 -7.57
N VAL A 152 9.91 -4.32 -8.55
CA VAL A 152 10.97 -5.19 -9.10
C VAL A 152 12.18 -4.36 -9.56
N PHE A 153 11.96 -3.33 -10.34
CA PHE A 153 13.05 -2.51 -10.85
C PHE A 153 13.60 -1.54 -9.79
N GLY A 154 12.74 -0.82 -9.10
CA GLY A 154 13.16 0.21 -8.13
C GLY A 154 13.92 -0.39 -6.95
N VAL A 155 13.38 -1.42 -6.31
CA VAL A 155 13.99 -2.06 -5.14
C VAL A 155 15.23 -2.88 -5.54
N ALA A 156 15.22 -3.57 -6.70
CA ALA A 156 16.39 -4.28 -7.18
C ALA A 156 17.58 -3.35 -7.43
N LEU A 157 17.35 -2.15 -7.99
CA LEU A 157 18.39 -1.14 -8.15
C LEU A 157 18.94 -0.65 -6.81
N VAL A 158 18.06 -0.39 -5.83
CA VAL A 158 18.49 -0.02 -4.48
C VAL A 158 19.37 -1.11 -3.87
N PHE A 159 18.94 -2.37 -3.95
CA PHE A 159 19.72 -3.50 -3.41
C PHE A 159 21.04 -3.71 -4.16
N MET A 160 21.07 -3.48 -5.48
CA MET A 160 22.30 -3.53 -6.24
C MET A 160 23.32 -2.51 -5.74
N PHE A 161 22.95 -1.26 -5.57
CA PHE A 161 23.89 -0.22 -5.12
C PHE A 161 24.28 -0.37 -3.65
N VAL A 162 23.35 -0.68 -2.76
CA VAL A 162 23.66 -0.95 -1.34
C VAL A 162 24.55 -2.19 -1.22
N GLY A 163 24.23 -3.25 -1.96
CA GLY A 163 25.01 -4.47 -2.02
C GLY A 163 26.44 -4.24 -2.57
N LEU A 164 26.57 -3.39 -3.59
CA LEU A 164 27.87 -3.01 -4.15
C LEU A 164 28.73 -2.28 -3.08
N ILE A 165 28.14 -1.31 -2.37
CA ILE A 165 28.84 -0.60 -1.29
C ILE A 165 29.27 -1.58 -0.21
N PHE A 166 28.39 -2.51 0.17
CA PHE A 166 28.70 -3.54 1.17
C PHE A 166 29.78 -4.50 0.68
N ALA A 167 29.74 -4.94 -0.59
CA ALA A 167 30.76 -5.80 -1.18
C ALA A 167 32.14 -5.16 -1.16
N LEU A 168 32.23 -3.84 -1.38
CA LEU A 168 33.46 -3.05 -1.35
C LEU A 168 33.92 -2.69 0.08
N SER A 169 33.14 -2.97 1.13
CA SER A 169 33.51 -2.66 2.51
C SER A 169 34.77 -3.44 2.93
N THR A 170 35.52 -2.88 3.89
CA THR A 170 36.69 -3.50 4.51
C THR A 170 36.34 -4.10 5.87
N GLY A 171 37.13 -5.05 6.36
CA GLY A 171 36.96 -5.65 7.70
C GLY A 171 35.98 -6.82 7.78
N VAL A 172 35.26 -7.14 6.71
CA VAL A 172 34.38 -8.32 6.61
C VAL A 172 34.98 -9.31 5.62
N PRO A 173 35.18 -10.59 5.97
CA PRO A 173 35.63 -11.62 5.03
C PRO A 173 34.68 -11.79 3.86
N CYS A 174 35.21 -12.14 2.67
CA CYS A 174 34.42 -12.26 1.44
C CYS A 174 33.28 -13.26 1.58
N GLU A 175 33.54 -14.39 2.24
CA GLU A 175 32.56 -15.45 2.46
C GLU A 175 31.36 -14.97 3.27
N LEU A 176 31.59 -14.11 4.27
CA LEU A 176 30.53 -13.56 5.11
C LEU A 176 29.70 -12.46 4.43
N LYS A 177 30.15 -11.91 3.29
CA LYS A 177 29.40 -10.92 2.51
C LYS A 177 28.36 -11.57 1.59
N CYS A 178 28.64 -12.79 1.11
CA CYS A 178 27.78 -13.46 0.15
C CYS A 178 26.38 -13.77 0.73
N ALA A 179 26.32 -14.26 1.96
CA ALA A 179 25.05 -14.64 2.58
C ALA A 179 24.06 -13.45 2.71
N PRO A 180 24.41 -12.29 3.31
CA PRO A 180 23.49 -11.15 3.40
C PRO A 180 23.05 -10.63 2.02
N ILE A 181 23.97 -10.59 1.04
CA ILE A 181 23.62 -10.15 -0.31
C ILE A 181 22.58 -11.06 -0.93
N LEU A 182 22.78 -12.39 -0.87
CA LEU A 182 21.81 -13.35 -1.40
C LEU A 182 20.49 -13.35 -0.63
N MET A 183 20.54 -13.23 0.70
CA MET A 183 19.35 -13.19 1.55
C MET A 183 18.41 -12.03 1.19
N VAL A 184 18.95 -10.83 0.94
CA VAL A 184 18.15 -9.67 0.58
C VAL A 184 17.35 -9.92 -0.71
N TYR A 185 17.97 -10.47 -1.74
CA TYR A 185 17.28 -10.81 -2.99
C TYR A 185 16.29 -11.96 -2.79
N GLY A 186 16.65 -12.97 -2.00
CA GLY A 186 15.76 -14.09 -1.68
C GLY A 186 14.50 -13.64 -0.95
N PHE A 187 14.63 -12.84 0.10
CA PHE A 187 13.48 -12.27 0.83
C PHE A 187 12.64 -11.34 -0.04
N PHE A 188 13.26 -10.55 -0.90
CA PHE A 188 12.53 -9.69 -1.82
C PHE A 188 11.66 -10.49 -2.79
N LEU A 189 12.19 -11.58 -3.37
CA LEU A 189 11.41 -12.44 -4.24
C LEU A 189 10.27 -13.16 -3.49
N LEU A 190 10.52 -13.57 -2.25
CA LEU A 190 9.47 -14.17 -1.39
C LEU A 190 8.38 -13.15 -1.05
N ASP A 191 8.74 -11.91 -0.73
CA ASP A 191 7.79 -10.83 -0.50
C ASP A 191 6.90 -10.60 -1.71
N LEU A 192 7.48 -10.44 -2.89
CA LEU A 192 6.74 -10.27 -4.14
C LEU A 192 5.82 -11.47 -4.45
N ALA A 193 6.28 -12.69 -4.19
CA ALA A 193 5.45 -13.88 -4.37
C ALA A 193 4.28 -13.92 -3.38
N SER A 194 4.49 -13.46 -2.14
CA SER A 194 3.46 -13.43 -1.11
C SER A 194 2.27 -12.54 -1.46
N TRP A 195 2.47 -11.45 -2.20
CA TRP A 195 1.38 -10.57 -2.66
C TRP A 195 0.39 -11.31 -3.55
N TRP A 196 0.90 -12.13 -4.49
CA TRP A 196 0.07 -12.93 -5.38
C TRP A 196 -0.58 -14.10 -4.65
N LEU A 197 0.14 -14.76 -3.75
CA LEU A 197 -0.41 -15.81 -2.91
C LEU A 197 -1.57 -15.27 -2.08
N THR A 198 -1.39 -14.14 -1.40
CA THR A 198 -2.45 -13.50 -0.59
C THR A 198 -3.62 -13.04 -1.46
N LYS A 199 -3.40 -12.62 -2.70
CA LYS A 199 -4.48 -12.24 -3.63
C LYS A 199 -5.41 -13.40 -3.96
N PHE A 200 -4.88 -14.61 -4.09
CA PHE A 200 -5.65 -15.76 -4.57
C PHE A 200 -6.11 -16.70 -3.45
N ASP A 201 -5.38 -16.82 -2.36
CA ASP A 201 -5.70 -17.69 -1.24
C ASP A 201 -5.26 -17.09 0.10
N VAL A 202 -6.23 -16.93 1.01
CA VAL A 202 -6.04 -16.43 2.39
C VAL A 202 -6.32 -17.58 3.36
N ARG A 203 -5.70 -18.72 3.17
CA ARG A 203 -5.81 -19.84 4.11
C ARG A 203 -4.67 -19.84 5.10
#